data_c2bad2e45dd50de6fb163f71058b4832
#
_entry.id   c2bad2e45dd50de6fb163f71058b4832
#
_cell.length_a   1.000
_cell.length_b   1.000
_cell.length_c   1.000
_cell.angle_alpha   90.00
_cell.angle_beta   90.00
_cell.angle_gamma   90.00
#
_symmetry.space_group_name_H-M   'P 1'
#
loop_
_entity.id
_entity.type
_entity.pdbx_description
1 polymer ?
#
loop_
_entity_poly.entity_id
_entity_poly.type
_entity_poly.pdbx_seq_one_letter_code
_entity_poly.pdbx_strand_id
1 'polypeptide(L)'
;MFYLSDNLKKYRIEKNLTQEDIAEYLGLTPQSISKWERGECYPDITFLPALANIFETSIDLLIGMDTIRAQETIQKIHKKATEFQRNCDYISAEKVYRDALLIYPNEPGMLLGLAGVLALQNKPEEAIELTERGLPKSINEKQKATMRAALCFLYLKCGKIEKANALASELPHVRESREAIQPLIQKALNDAEIYSNIKSILLGT
;
A
#
# COMPACT_ATOMS: atom_id res chain seq x y z
N MET A 1 12.04 -4.99 10.99
CA MET A 1 13.03 -4.05 10.44
C MET A 1 12.93 -2.80 11.30
N PHE A 2 14.02 -2.26 11.82
CA PHE A 2 13.97 -1.04 12.64
C PHE A 2 13.89 0.18 11.72
N TYR A 3 13.12 1.19 12.13
CA TYR A 3 12.95 2.45 11.42
C TYR A 3 13.94 3.53 11.87
N LEU A 4 15.00 3.10 12.60
CA LEU A 4 15.94 3.99 13.25
C LEU A 4 16.61 4.97 12.27
N SER A 5 17.05 4.50 11.11
CA SER A 5 17.73 5.34 10.11
C SER A 5 16.84 6.47 9.59
N ASP A 6 15.60 6.13 9.23
CA ASP A 6 14.62 7.09 8.76
C ASP A 6 14.22 8.08 9.85
N ASN A 7 14.03 7.58 11.09
CA ASN A 7 13.67 8.40 12.24
C ASN A 7 14.80 9.32 12.67
N LEU A 8 16.05 8.87 12.65
CA LEU A 8 17.22 9.72 12.93
C LEU A 8 17.23 10.94 12.00
N LYS A 9 17.12 10.70 10.70
CA LYS A 9 17.08 11.77 9.70
C LYS A 9 15.86 12.68 9.88
N LYS A 10 14.69 12.10 10.12
CA LYS A 10 13.43 12.82 10.36
C LYS A 10 13.55 13.76 11.56
N TYR A 11 13.90 13.23 12.73
CA TYR A 11 14.00 14.04 13.96
C TYR A 11 15.11 15.09 13.87
N ARG A 12 16.25 14.79 13.24
CA ARG A 12 17.29 15.78 12.99
C ARG A 12 16.76 16.97 12.19
N ILE A 13 16.03 16.70 11.09
CA ILE A 13 15.46 17.77 10.26
C ILE A 13 14.39 18.56 11.03
N GLU A 14 13.52 17.89 11.78
CA GLU A 14 12.49 18.53 12.61
C GLU A 14 13.07 19.46 13.68
N LYS A 15 14.26 19.11 14.21
CA LYS A 15 15.00 19.96 15.18
C LYS A 15 15.92 20.98 14.52
N ASN A 16 15.96 21.06 13.19
CA ASN A 16 16.87 21.93 12.42
C ASN A 16 18.35 21.73 12.73
N LEU A 17 18.75 20.49 13.03
CA LEU A 17 20.14 20.11 13.32
C LEU A 17 20.84 19.64 12.04
N THR A 18 22.16 19.88 11.99
CA THR A 18 23.05 19.28 10.98
C THR A 18 23.58 17.93 11.47
N GLN A 19 24.20 17.15 10.57
CA GLN A 19 24.90 15.93 10.96
C GLN A 19 26.12 16.24 11.83
N GLU A 20 26.74 17.38 11.61
CA GLU A 20 27.85 17.93 12.39
C GLU A 20 27.44 18.22 13.83
N ASP A 21 26.29 18.86 14.06
CA ASP A 21 25.79 19.17 15.40
C ASP A 21 25.58 17.91 16.24
N ILE A 22 25.00 16.86 15.64
CA ILE A 22 24.80 15.58 16.33
C ILE A 22 26.15 14.90 16.60
N ALA A 23 27.05 14.92 15.62
CA ALA A 23 28.37 14.35 15.75
C ALA A 23 29.18 15.01 16.88
N GLU A 24 29.16 16.34 16.96
CA GLU A 24 29.81 17.11 18.02
C GLU A 24 29.25 16.73 19.40
N TYR A 25 27.92 16.70 19.53
CA TYR A 25 27.26 16.34 20.79
C TYR A 25 27.63 14.92 21.27
N LEU A 26 27.78 13.97 20.34
CA LEU A 26 28.10 12.57 20.65
C LEU A 26 29.60 12.27 20.71
N GLY A 27 30.47 13.24 20.38
CA GLY A 27 31.91 13.01 20.26
C GLY A 27 32.31 12.10 19.10
N LEU A 28 31.59 12.16 18.01
CA LEU A 28 31.74 11.30 16.82
C LEU A 28 32.08 12.14 15.56
N THR A 29 32.19 11.46 14.43
CA THR A 29 32.38 12.12 13.13
C THR A 29 31.04 12.28 12.40
N PRO A 30 30.84 13.35 11.57
CA PRO A 30 29.64 13.50 10.74
C PRO A 30 29.42 12.30 9.80
N GLN A 31 30.49 11.67 9.35
CA GLN A 31 30.42 10.46 8.53
C GLN A 31 29.73 9.29 9.25
N SER A 32 29.91 9.16 10.56
CA SER A 32 29.20 8.15 11.36
C SER A 32 27.70 8.40 11.36
N ILE A 33 27.26 9.63 11.59
CA ILE A 33 25.86 10.03 11.57
C ILE A 33 25.26 9.79 10.17
N SER A 34 25.99 10.19 9.13
CA SER A 34 25.58 9.98 7.74
C SER A 34 25.37 8.50 7.41
N LYS A 35 26.24 7.61 7.87
CA LYS A 35 26.09 6.14 7.70
C LYS A 35 24.86 5.60 8.42
N TRP A 36 24.56 6.08 9.63
CA TRP A 36 23.37 5.70 10.38
C TRP A 36 22.09 6.12 9.64
N GLU A 37 22.03 7.36 9.14
CA GLU A 37 20.87 7.88 8.38
C GLU A 37 20.65 7.19 7.03
N ARG A 38 21.71 6.65 6.41
CA ARG A 38 21.61 5.85 5.17
C ARG A 38 21.32 4.36 5.44
N GLY A 39 21.29 3.95 6.71
CA GLY A 39 21.09 2.54 7.09
C GLY A 39 22.26 1.62 6.75
N GLU A 40 23.46 2.17 6.49
CA GLU A 40 24.69 1.38 6.25
C GLU A 40 25.19 0.66 7.50
N CYS A 41 24.96 1.26 8.66
CA CYS A 41 25.19 0.66 9.97
C CYS A 41 24.25 1.29 11.01
N TYR A 42 24.16 0.66 12.18
CA TYR A 42 23.43 1.20 13.32
C TYR A 42 24.38 1.83 14.32
N PRO A 43 23.92 2.84 15.11
CA PRO A 43 24.63 3.31 16.28
C PRO A 43 24.77 2.18 17.31
N ASP A 44 25.83 2.23 18.10
CA ASP A 44 25.89 1.42 19.31
C ASP A 44 24.71 1.77 20.23
N ILE A 45 24.17 0.77 20.91
CA ILE A 45 23.00 0.92 21.79
C ILE A 45 23.22 1.99 22.86
N THR A 46 24.46 2.23 23.26
CA THR A 46 24.85 3.23 24.26
C THR A 46 24.58 4.67 23.81
N PHE A 47 24.50 4.92 22.50
CA PHE A 47 24.15 6.25 21.96
C PHE A 47 22.65 6.51 21.92
N LEU A 48 21.78 5.48 22.01
CA LEU A 48 20.34 5.67 21.90
C LEU A 48 19.75 6.63 22.96
N PRO A 49 20.16 6.57 24.23
CA PRO A 49 19.67 7.54 25.23
C PRO A 49 20.07 8.98 24.90
N ALA A 50 21.30 9.22 24.44
CA ALA A 50 21.77 10.54 24.06
C ALA A 50 21.04 11.08 22.83
N LEU A 51 20.84 10.24 21.81
CA LEU A 51 20.04 10.58 20.63
C LEU A 51 18.59 10.90 20.99
N ALA A 52 17.95 10.09 21.83
CA ALA A 52 16.61 10.34 22.31
C ALA A 52 16.49 11.67 23.06
N ASN A 53 17.52 12.02 23.85
CA ASN A 53 17.57 13.31 24.55
C ASN A 53 17.77 14.49 23.58
N ILE A 54 18.68 14.40 22.61
CA ILE A 54 18.89 15.45 21.58
C ILE A 54 17.59 15.74 20.83
N PHE A 55 16.87 14.69 20.46
CA PHE A 55 15.62 14.81 19.69
C PHE A 55 14.39 15.05 20.56
N GLU A 56 14.52 15.09 21.88
CA GLU A 56 13.39 15.22 22.83
C GLU A 56 12.32 14.16 22.58
N THR A 57 12.73 12.91 22.37
CA THR A 57 11.85 11.78 22.06
C THR A 57 12.19 10.58 22.95
N SER A 58 11.42 9.51 22.85
CA SER A 58 11.74 8.26 23.52
C SER A 58 12.57 7.33 22.60
N ILE A 59 13.34 6.41 23.22
CA ILE A 59 14.06 5.38 22.47
C ILE A 59 13.08 4.53 21.65
N ASP A 60 11.90 4.20 22.20
CA ASP A 60 10.85 3.45 21.49
C ASP A 60 10.41 4.14 20.20
N LEU A 61 10.17 5.45 20.25
CA LEU A 61 9.82 6.24 19.06
C LEU A 61 11.00 6.36 18.10
N LEU A 62 12.21 6.53 18.64
CA LEU A 62 13.41 6.62 17.82
C LEU A 62 13.66 5.35 17.01
N ILE A 63 13.46 4.17 17.58
CA ILE A 63 13.58 2.89 16.87
C ILE A 63 12.33 2.48 16.09
N GLY A 64 11.21 3.24 16.24
CA GLY A 64 9.96 3.05 15.51
C GLY A 64 9.09 1.90 16.05
N MET A 65 9.08 1.66 17.38
CA MET A 65 8.27 0.60 17.99
C MET A 65 6.77 0.78 17.79
N ASP A 66 6.30 2.03 17.74
CA ASP A 66 4.93 2.37 17.41
C ASP A 66 4.54 1.88 15.99
N THR A 67 5.40 2.13 15.02
CA THR A 67 5.24 1.68 13.63
C THR A 67 5.28 0.15 13.53
N ILE A 68 6.21 -0.49 14.25
CA ILE A 68 6.33 -1.95 14.28
C ILE A 68 5.06 -2.59 14.86
N ARG A 69 4.59 -2.09 16.01
CA ARG A 69 3.34 -2.59 16.65
C ARG A 69 2.10 -2.37 15.77
N ALA A 70 2.02 -1.22 15.09
CA ALA A 70 0.96 -0.96 14.14
C ALA A 70 0.99 -1.97 12.97
N GLN A 71 2.16 -2.24 12.39
CA GLN A 71 2.31 -3.23 11.32
C GLN A 71 1.96 -4.64 11.76
N GLU A 72 2.39 -5.07 12.96
CA GLU A 72 2.00 -6.38 13.51
C GLU A 72 0.48 -6.49 13.68
N THR A 73 -0.16 -5.41 14.13
CA THR A 73 -1.62 -5.37 14.28
C THR A 73 -2.31 -5.47 12.92
N ILE A 74 -1.82 -4.73 11.92
CA ILE A 74 -2.30 -4.79 10.54
C ILE A 74 -2.18 -6.21 9.98
N GLN A 75 -1.03 -6.87 10.17
CA GLN A 75 -0.83 -8.26 9.73
C GLN A 75 -1.78 -9.25 10.41
N LYS A 76 -2.04 -9.10 11.71
CA LYS A 76 -3.02 -9.94 12.45
C LYS A 76 -4.43 -9.76 11.90
N ILE A 77 -4.81 -8.53 11.57
CA ILE A 77 -6.11 -8.21 10.96
C ILE A 77 -6.23 -8.89 9.59
N HIS A 78 -5.22 -8.74 8.72
CA HIS A 78 -5.21 -9.40 7.42
C HIS A 78 -5.30 -10.92 7.54
N LYS A 79 -4.54 -11.52 8.45
CA LYS A 79 -4.59 -12.98 8.67
C LYS A 79 -6.00 -13.43 9.07
N LYS A 80 -6.62 -12.73 10.03
CA LYS A 80 -7.99 -13.03 10.49
C LYS A 80 -9.01 -12.91 9.35
N ALA A 81 -8.96 -11.82 8.58
CA ALA A 81 -9.87 -11.62 7.45
C ALA A 81 -9.67 -12.68 6.36
N THR A 82 -8.42 -13.08 6.09
CA THR A 82 -8.10 -14.14 5.12
C THR A 82 -8.62 -15.51 5.57
N GLU A 83 -8.62 -15.81 6.87
CA GLU A 83 -9.24 -17.03 7.40
C GLU A 83 -10.73 -17.08 7.12
N PHE A 84 -11.45 -15.98 7.34
CA PHE A 84 -12.87 -15.89 6.97
C PHE A 84 -13.09 -16.03 5.47
N GLN A 85 -12.26 -15.40 4.62
CA GLN A 85 -12.35 -15.53 3.16
C GLN A 85 -12.15 -16.99 2.71
N ARG A 86 -11.19 -17.72 3.28
CA ARG A 86 -10.97 -19.15 2.98
C ARG A 86 -12.17 -20.02 3.32
N ASN A 87 -12.92 -19.64 4.34
CA ASN A 87 -14.15 -20.32 4.75
C ASN A 87 -15.39 -19.78 4.01
N CYS A 88 -15.22 -18.95 2.98
CA CYS A 88 -16.29 -18.29 2.24
C CYS A 88 -17.21 -17.39 3.12
N ASP A 89 -16.78 -17.03 4.33
CA ASP A 89 -17.47 -16.11 5.21
C ASP A 89 -17.07 -14.65 4.88
N TYR A 90 -17.57 -14.16 3.76
CA TYR A 90 -17.26 -12.83 3.30
C TYR A 90 -17.87 -11.72 4.16
N ILE A 91 -18.94 -12.01 4.89
CA ILE A 91 -19.59 -11.05 5.81
C ILE A 91 -18.69 -10.76 7.00
N SER A 92 -18.16 -11.81 7.63
CA SER A 92 -17.23 -11.64 8.75
C SER A 92 -15.90 -11.02 8.29
N ALA A 93 -15.40 -11.37 7.12
CA ALA A 93 -14.21 -10.75 6.54
C ALA A 93 -14.40 -9.24 6.28
N GLU A 94 -15.54 -8.84 5.71
CA GLU A 94 -15.92 -7.44 5.49
C GLU A 94 -15.94 -6.68 6.83
N LYS A 95 -16.60 -7.24 7.84
CA LYS A 95 -16.67 -6.61 9.17
C LYS A 95 -15.29 -6.37 9.77
N VAL A 96 -14.39 -7.36 9.70
CA VAL A 96 -13.02 -7.23 10.21
C VAL A 96 -12.28 -6.07 9.54
N TYR A 97 -12.39 -5.92 8.21
CA TYR A 97 -11.75 -4.80 7.52
C TYR A 97 -12.41 -3.45 7.80
N ARG A 98 -13.75 -3.40 7.89
CA ARG A 98 -14.46 -2.15 8.21
C ARG A 98 -14.11 -1.66 9.62
N ASP A 99 -14.10 -2.55 10.61
CA ASP A 99 -13.71 -2.21 11.98
C ASP A 99 -12.26 -1.71 12.05
N ALA A 100 -11.36 -2.34 11.29
CA ALA A 100 -9.97 -1.91 11.21
C ALA A 100 -9.80 -0.54 10.55
N LEU A 101 -10.59 -0.24 9.51
CA LEU A 101 -10.57 1.06 8.84
C LEU A 101 -11.11 2.22 9.68
N LEU A 102 -11.82 1.96 10.78
CA LEU A 102 -12.15 2.99 11.77
C LEU A 102 -10.89 3.48 12.51
N ILE A 103 -9.92 2.59 12.71
CA ILE A 103 -8.65 2.90 13.40
C ILE A 103 -7.59 3.38 12.40
N TYR A 104 -7.54 2.76 11.22
CA TYR A 104 -6.56 3.02 10.16
C TYR A 104 -7.27 3.42 8.85
N PRO A 105 -7.92 4.59 8.75
CA PRO A 105 -8.89 4.92 7.70
C PRO A 105 -8.31 4.96 6.28
N ASN A 106 -7.00 5.12 6.14
CA ASN A 106 -6.31 5.24 4.86
C ASN A 106 -5.20 4.18 4.67
N GLU A 107 -5.23 3.08 5.43
CA GLU A 107 -4.24 2.02 5.27
C GLU A 107 -4.49 1.28 3.94
N PRO A 108 -3.54 1.35 2.97
CA PRO A 108 -3.80 0.89 1.61
C PRO A 108 -4.08 -0.62 1.52
N GLY A 109 -3.40 -1.44 2.34
CA GLY A 109 -3.59 -2.88 2.35
C GLY A 109 -4.98 -3.27 2.83
N MET A 110 -5.51 -2.57 3.87
CA MET A 110 -6.86 -2.81 4.37
C MET A 110 -7.94 -2.37 3.38
N LEU A 111 -7.73 -1.22 2.71
CA LEU A 111 -8.62 -0.77 1.64
C LEU A 111 -8.68 -1.78 0.50
N LEU A 112 -7.52 -2.29 0.06
CA LEU A 112 -7.45 -3.33 -0.96
C LEU A 112 -8.05 -4.66 -0.48
N GLY A 113 -7.81 -5.05 0.77
CA GLY A 113 -8.39 -6.25 1.38
C GLY A 113 -9.92 -6.21 1.41
N LEU A 114 -10.49 -5.07 1.84
CA LEU A 114 -11.94 -4.85 1.83
C LEU A 114 -12.48 -4.86 0.39
N ALA A 115 -11.82 -4.20 -0.54
CA ALA A 115 -12.20 -4.18 -1.94
C ALA A 115 -12.24 -5.60 -2.54
N GLY A 116 -11.27 -6.45 -2.19
CA GLY A 116 -11.28 -7.86 -2.60
C GLY A 116 -12.48 -8.63 -2.05
N VAL A 117 -12.82 -8.44 -0.78
CA VAL A 117 -14.01 -9.07 -0.16
C VAL A 117 -15.30 -8.61 -0.84
N LEU A 118 -15.43 -7.31 -1.09
CA LEU A 118 -16.61 -6.74 -1.75
C LEU A 118 -16.75 -7.23 -3.20
N ALA A 119 -15.64 -7.37 -3.92
CA ALA A 119 -15.65 -7.96 -5.26
C ALA A 119 -16.16 -9.41 -5.28
N LEU A 120 -15.84 -10.21 -4.25
CA LEU A 120 -16.35 -11.56 -4.05
C LEU A 120 -17.84 -11.58 -3.67
N GLN A 121 -18.32 -10.55 -2.99
CA GLN A 121 -19.74 -10.34 -2.70
C GLN A 121 -20.55 -9.72 -3.86
N ASN A 122 -19.93 -9.58 -5.02
CA ASN A 122 -20.55 -8.94 -6.21
C ASN A 122 -20.91 -7.45 -6.01
N LYS A 123 -20.08 -6.71 -5.27
CA LYS A 123 -20.17 -5.25 -5.03
C LYS A 123 -18.96 -4.53 -5.65
N PRO A 124 -18.75 -4.61 -6.97
CA PRO A 124 -17.52 -4.12 -7.59
C PRO A 124 -17.41 -2.58 -7.60
N GLU A 125 -18.52 -1.83 -7.58
CA GLU A 125 -18.50 -0.37 -7.56
C GLU A 125 -17.89 0.15 -6.26
N GLU A 126 -18.32 -0.37 -5.11
CA GLU A 126 -17.75 0.00 -3.80
C GLU A 126 -16.27 -0.43 -3.70
N ALA A 127 -15.94 -1.59 -4.28
CA ALA A 127 -14.54 -2.05 -4.34
C ALA A 127 -13.65 -1.11 -5.17
N ILE A 128 -14.17 -0.54 -6.27
CA ILE A 128 -13.47 0.46 -7.08
C ILE A 128 -13.18 1.70 -6.24
N GLU A 129 -14.18 2.28 -5.57
CA GLU A 129 -14.03 3.48 -4.75
C GLU A 129 -12.96 3.32 -3.67
N LEU A 130 -12.96 2.19 -2.98
CA LEU A 130 -11.97 1.89 -1.95
C LEU A 130 -10.56 1.76 -2.52
N THR A 131 -10.43 1.11 -3.67
CA THR A 131 -9.11 0.91 -4.30
C THR A 131 -8.58 2.22 -4.88
N GLU A 132 -9.43 3.04 -5.50
CA GLU A 132 -9.08 4.38 -5.97
C GLU A 132 -8.63 5.28 -4.82
N ARG A 133 -9.29 5.21 -3.66
CA ARG A 133 -8.91 5.95 -2.45
C ARG A 133 -7.57 5.49 -1.88
N GLY A 134 -7.26 4.20 -1.96
CA GLY A 134 -6.04 3.61 -1.44
C GLY A 134 -4.81 3.80 -2.34
N LEU A 135 -5.00 3.87 -3.65
CA LEU A 135 -3.92 3.93 -4.62
C LEU A 135 -2.91 5.06 -4.37
N PRO A 136 -3.32 6.34 -4.16
CA PRO A 136 -2.38 7.43 -3.88
C PRO A 136 -1.69 7.33 -2.51
N LYS A 137 -2.18 6.48 -1.62
CA LYS A 137 -1.62 6.24 -0.27
C LYS A 137 -0.65 5.06 -0.24
N SER A 138 -0.45 4.38 -1.37
CA SER A 138 0.46 3.23 -1.46
C SER A 138 1.89 3.58 -1.08
N ILE A 139 2.50 2.73 -0.25
CA ILE A 139 3.81 2.97 0.37
C ILE A 139 4.96 2.77 -0.64
N ASN A 140 4.77 1.87 -1.62
CA ASN A 140 5.80 1.51 -2.58
C ASN A 140 5.20 1.12 -3.94
N GLU A 141 6.05 1.06 -4.97
CA GLU A 141 5.62 0.75 -6.35
C GLU A 141 4.99 -0.65 -6.49
N LYS A 142 5.42 -1.63 -5.70
CA LYS A 142 4.80 -2.97 -5.71
C LYS A 142 3.34 -2.90 -5.27
N GLN A 143 3.05 -2.16 -4.20
CA GLN A 143 1.69 -1.98 -3.71
C GLN A 143 0.83 -1.19 -4.71
N LYS A 144 1.40 -0.13 -5.33
CA LYS A 144 0.71 0.62 -6.40
C LYS A 144 0.36 -0.28 -7.58
N ALA A 145 1.32 -1.11 -8.04
CA ALA A 145 1.08 -2.05 -9.12
C ALA A 145 -0.03 -3.05 -8.77
N THR A 146 -0.03 -3.58 -7.55
CA THR A 146 -1.09 -4.49 -7.08
C THR A 146 -2.47 -3.81 -7.08
N MET A 147 -2.57 -2.57 -6.61
CA MET A 147 -3.83 -1.82 -6.62
C MET A 147 -4.28 -1.47 -8.03
N ARG A 148 -3.36 -1.06 -8.92
CA ARG A 148 -3.69 -0.84 -10.35
C ARG A 148 -4.20 -2.11 -11.01
N ALA A 149 -3.56 -3.26 -10.76
CA ALA A 149 -4.02 -4.55 -11.27
C ALA A 149 -5.43 -4.89 -10.77
N ALA A 150 -5.67 -4.72 -9.47
CA ALA A 150 -7.00 -4.93 -8.89
C ALA A 150 -8.06 -4.01 -9.53
N LEU A 151 -7.76 -2.73 -9.73
CA LEU A 151 -8.64 -1.80 -10.43
C LEU A 151 -8.95 -2.23 -11.86
N CYS A 152 -7.95 -2.72 -12.62
CA CYS A 152 -8.20 -3.24 -13.96
C CYS A 152 -9.22 -4.36 -13.95
N PHE A 153 -9.11 -5.34 -13.05
CA PHE A 153 -10.09 -6.42 -12.92
C PHE A 153 -11.48 -5.90 -12.52
N LEU A 154 -11.55 -4.96 -11.57
CA LEU A 154 -12.80 -4.37 -11.13
C LEU A 154 -13.48 -3.56 -12.23
N TYR A 155 -12.71 -2.76 -13.00
CA TYR A 155 -13.24 -2.03 -14.15
C TYR A 155 -13.76 -2.97 -15.24
N LEU A 156 -13.05 -4.07 -15.55
CA LEU A 156 -13.52 -5.08 -16.49
C LEU A 156 -14.82 -5.72 -16.01
N LYS A 157 -14.94 -6.04 -14.72
CA LYS A 157 -16.15 -6.59 -14.13
C LYS A 157 -17.36 -5.64 -14.23
N CYS A 158 -17.12 -4.32 -14.21
CA CYS A 158 -18.13 -3.28 -14.37
C CYS A 158 -18.32 -2.83 -15.85
N GLY A 159 -17.67 -3.48 -16.81
CA GLY A 159 -17.75 -3.10 -18.23
C GLY A 159 -17.05 -1.76 -18.57
N LYS A 160 -16.23 -1.22 -17.66
CA LYS A 160 -15.46 0.02 -17.86
C LYS A 160 -14.15 -0.25 -18.59
N ILE A 161 -14.23 -0.79 -19.81
CA ILE A 161 -13.08 -1.35 -20.56
C ILE A 161 -12.02 -0.28 -20.85
N GLU A 162 -12.44 0.94 -21.23
CA GLU A 162 -11.52 2.04 -21.55
C GLU A 162 -10.66 2.42 -20.33
N LYS A 163 -11.27 2.49 -19.14
CA LYS A 163 -10.54 2.77 -17.90
C LYS A 163 -9.57 1.64 -17.56
N ALA A 164 -9.96 0.39 -17.74
CA ALA A 164 -9.09 -0.76 -17.53
C ALA A 164 -7.89 -0.73 -18.49
N ASN A 165 -8.12 -0.41 -19.77
CA ASN A 165 -7.05 -0.33 -20.77
C ASN A 165 -6.06 0.81 -20.49
N ALA A 166 -6.56 2.01 -20.16
CA ALA A 166 -5.71 3.13 -19.79
C ALA A 166 -4.82 2.80 -18.60
N LEU A 167 -5.39 2.21 -17.54
CA LEU A 167 -4.66 1.87 -16.33
C LEU A 167 -3.68 0.71 -16.54
N ALA A 168 -4.00 -0.26 -17.41
CA ALA A 168 -3.12 -1.38 -17.72
C ALA A 168 -1.81 -0.93 -18.39
N SER A 169 -1.81 0.21 -19.11
CA SER A 169 -0.60 0.76 -19.71
C SER A 169 0.43 1.21 -18.67
N GLU A 170 -0.03 1.56 -17.46
CA GLU A 170 0.82 1.96 -16.32
C GLU A 170 1.36 0.78 -15.51
N LEU A 171 0.92 -0.45 -15.81
CA LEU A 171 1.42 -1.63 -15.10
C LEU A 171 2.83 -2.00 -15.60
N PRO A 172 3.71 -2.40 -14.68
CA PRO A 172 5.05 -2.86 -15.06
C PRO A 172 4.96 -4.12 -15.94
N HIS A 173 5.92 -4.26 -16.87
CA HIS A 173 6.13 -5.48 -17.64
C HIS A 173 6.73 -6.59 -16.76
N VAL A 174 5.94 -7.12 -15.86
CA VAL A 174 6.31 -8.26 -15.01
C VAL A 174 5.27 -9.34 -15.23
N ARG A 175 5.71 -10.59 -15.33
CA ARG A 175 4.92 -11.79 -15.65
C ARG A 175 3.57 -11.96 -14.94
N GLU A 176 3.25 -11.13 -13.94
CA GLU A 176 2.08 -11.33 -13.09
C GLU A 176 1.05 -10.18 -13.17
N SER A 177 1.29 -9.14 -13.95
CA SER A 177 0.34 -8.01 -14.01
C SER A 177 -0.12 -7.65 -15.41
N ARG A 178 0.74 -7.09 -16.28
CA ARG A 178 0.33 -6.63 -17.61
C ARG A 178 -0.05 -7.79 -18.53
N GLU A 179 0.80 -8.82 -18.61
CA GLU A 179 0.58 -9.99 -19.46
C GLU A 179 -0.66 -10.80 -19.08
N ALA A 180 -1.03 -10.80 -17.80
CA ALA A 180 -2.25 -11.45 -17.35
C ALA A 180 -3.52 -10.63 -17.63
N ILE A 181 -3.43 -9.31 -17.62
CA ILE A 181 -4.58 -8.41 -17.77
C ILE A 181 -4.86 -8.07 -19.24
N GLN A 182 -3.84 -7.85 -20.05
CA GLN A 182 -4.03 -7.47 -21.46
C GLN A 182 -4.90 -8.43 -22.29
N PRO A 183 -4.72 -9.77 -22.19
CA PRO A 183 -5.61 -10.70 -22.91
C PRO A 183 -7.07 -10.60 -22.49
N LEU A 184 -7.33 -10.31 -21.20
CA LEU A 184 -8.69 -10.10 -20.69
C LEU A 184 -9.34 -8.81 -21.23
N ILE A 185 -8.54 -7.74 -21.31
CA ILE A 185 -8.97 -6.47 -21.92
C ILE A 185 -9.26 -6.68 -23.40
N GLN A 186 -8.35 -7.34 -24.13
CA GLN A 186 -8.54 -7.58 -25.57
C GLN A 186 -9.78 -8.45 -25.84
N LYS A 187 -10.01 -9.49 -25.03
CA LYS A 187 -11.23 -10.27 -25.09
C LYS A 187 -12.47 -9.43 -24.85
N ALA A 188 -12.47 -8.60 -23.80
CA ALA A 188 -13.61 -7.73 -23.47
C ALA A 188 -13.88 -6.68 -24.57
N LEU A 189 -12.84 -6.13 -25.22
CA LEU A 189 -12.98 -5.24 -26.36
C LEU A 189 -13.62 -5.96 -27.56
N ASN A 190 -13.13 -7.14 -27.89
CA ASN A 190 -13.68 -7.96 -28.98
C ASN A 190 -15.15 -8.33 -28.73
N ASP A 191 -15.47 -8.76 -27.49
CA ASP A 191 -16.85 -9.08 -27.10
C ASP A 191 -17.77 -7.84 -27.19
N ALA A 192 -17.28 -6.66 -26.79
CA ALA A 192 -18.03 -5.39 -26.89
C ALA A 192 -18.25 -4.98 -28.36
N GLU A 193 -17.26 -5.15 -29.23
CA GLU A 193 -17.36 -4.88 -30.67
C GLU A 193 -18.39 -5.81 -31.33
N ILE A 194 -18.32 -7.11 -31.05
CA ILE A 194 -19.29 -8.10 -31.52
C ILE A 194 -20.70 -7.73 -31.06
N TYR A 195 -20.88 -7.35 -29.79
CA TYR A 195 -22.19 -6.96 -29.24
C TYR A 195 -22.72 -5.70 -29.91
N SER A 196 -21.85 -4.69 -30.16
CA SER A 196 -22.20 -3.47 -30.88
C SER A 196 -22.64 -3.77 -32.31
N ASN A 197 -21.93 -4.63 -33.02
CA ASN A 197 -22.25 -5.04 -34.39
C ASN A 197 -23.57 -5.82 -34.44
N ILE A 198 -23.81 -6.75 -33.52
CA ILE A 198 -25.09 -7.46 -33.42
C ILE A 198 -26.23 -6.48 -33.13
N LYS A 199 -26.06 -5.52 -32.23
CA LYS A 199 -27.06 -4.51 -31.91
C LYS A 199 -27.40 -3.64 -33.12
N SER A 200 -26.39 -3.20 -33.88
CA SER A 200 -26.57 -2.43 -35.09
C SER A 200 -27.38 -3.22 -36.15
N ILE A 201 -27.05 -4.50 -36.34
CA ILE A 201 -27.78 -5.39 -37.27
C ILE A 201 -29.26 -5.58 -36.85
N LEU A 202 -29.49 -5.79 -35.54
CA LEU A 202 -30.85 -6.05 -35.02
C LEU A 202 -31.73 -4.80 -34.96
N LEU A 203 -31.15 -3.61 -34.76
CA LEU A 203 -31.90 -2.34 -34.65
C LEU A 203 -31.93 -1.56 -35.96
N GLY A 204 -31.22 -1.99 -37.01
CA GLY A 204 -31.25 -1.34 -38.32
C GLY A 204 -30.64 0.08 -38.32
N THR A 205 -29.67 0.36 -37.39
CA THR A 205 -28.98 1.65 -37.27
C THR A 205 -27.57 1.60 -37.81
#